data_fd1ee31ddf1234c99bd1ed15b037052a
#
_entry.id   fd1ee31ddf1234c99bd1ed15b037052a
#
_cell.length_a   1.000
_cell.length_b   1.000
_cell.length_c   1.000
_cell.angle_alpha   90.00
_cell.angle_beta   90.00
_cell.angle_gamma   90.00
#
_symmetry.space_group_name_H-M   'P 1'
#
loop_
_entity.id
_entity.type
_entity.pdbx_description
1 polymer ?
#
loop_
_entity_poly.entity_id
_entity_poly.type
_entity_poly.pdbx_seq_one_letter_code
_entity_poly.pdbx_strand_id
1 'polypeptide(L)'
;CFRRSCYITKPTLSRLEMGPIWDFDLAFGNMYMDNPKYDDWATIGSMDSSSYIGVTWFNYLMTDEDFRNKARTRWNDVRNTMVNAALGTIDAYKPMVIPSAEENFEIWNTLGVANGFQPLTMKNYNTYLDQVLYLRKFINNRAKWIDENL
;
A
#
# COMPACT_ATOMS: atom_id res chain seq x y z
N CYS A 1 3.68 2.50 -9.63
CA CYS A 1 3.23 3.01 -10.92
C CYS A 1 3.48 4.53 -11.03
N PHE A 2 4.43 4.96 -11.85
CA PHE A 2 4.76 6.39 -12.04
C PHE A 2 3.73 7.18 -12.86
N ARG A 3 2.62 6.60 -13.24
CA ARG A 3 1.61 7.26 -14.07
C ARG A 3 0.57 8.05 -13.28
N ARG A 4 0.35 7.68 -12.03
CA ARG A 4 -0.65 8.32 -11.16
C ARG A 4 -0.10 8.40 -9.75
N SER A 5 -0.48 9.44 -9.05
CA SER A 5 -0.18 9.63 -7.61
C SER A 5 1.31 9.64 -7.24
N CYS A 6 2.22 9.70 -8.22
CA CYS A 6 3.66 9.79 -8.01
C CYS A 6 4.15 11.17 -8.43
N TYR A 7 4.64 11.92 -7.48
CA TYR A 7 5.18 13.25 -7.69
C TYR A 7 6.68 13.25 -7.43
N ILE A 8 7.42 13.93 -8.28
CA ILE A 8 8.87 14.06 -8.15
C ILE A 8 9.22 15.52 -8.33
N THR A 9 9.97 16.06 -7.41
CA THR A 9 10.52 17.40 -7.50
C THR A 9 12.05 17.36 -7.64
N LYS A 10 12.60 18.37 -8.27
CA LYS A 10 14.04 18.54 -8.44
C LYS A 10 14.39 19.98 -8.10
N PRO A 11 14.64 20.28 -6.82
CA PRO A 11 15.15 21.60 -6.44
C PRO A 11 16.49 21.87 -7.10
N THR A 12 16.80 23.14 -7.35
CA THR A 12 18.06 23.55 -7.94
C THR A 12 19.22 23.06 -7.07
N LEU A 13 20.21 22.43 -7.68
CA LEU A 13 21.42 21.89 -7.02
C LEU A 13 21.17 20.84 -5.93
N SER A 14 19.95 20.28 -5.84
CA SER A 14 19.59 19.23 -4.90
C SER A 14 19.39 17.87 -5.59
N ARG A 15 19.08 16.85 -4.81
CA ARG A 15 18.69 15.52 -5.31
C ARG A 15 17.24 15.52 -5.79
N LEU A 16 16.84 14.49 -6.52
CA LEU A 16 15.45 14.20 -6.78
C LEU A 16 14.76 13.85 -5.46
N GLU A 17 13.59 14.43 -5.25
CA GLU A 17 12.76 14.19 -4.08
C GLU A 17 11.42 13.60 -4.53
N MET A 18 11.05 12.46 -3.94
CA MET A 18 9.77 11.82 -4.17
C MET A 18 8.76 12.35 -3.16
N GLY A 19 7.58 12.77 -3.62
CA GLY A 19 6.51 13.25 -2.77
C GLY A 19 5.79 14.47 -3.39
N PRO A 20 4.69 14.90 -2.77
CA PRO A 20 4.07 14.35 -1.55
C PRO A 20 3.51 12.94 -1.75
N ILE A 21 3.26 12.22 -0.64
CA ILE A 21 2.50 10.97 -0.66
C ILE A 21 1.04 11.34 -0.89
N TRP A 22 0.47 10.83 -1.98
CA TRP A 22 -0.88 11.16 -2.41
C TRP A 22 -1.58 9.94 -2.98
N ASP A 23 -2.81 9.65 -2.50
CA ASP A 23 -3.72 8.67 -3.09
C ASP A 23 -3.14 7.23 -3.11
N PHE A 24 -2.56 6.79 -2.00
CA PHE A 24 -1.93 5.48 -1.86
C PHE A 24 -2.82 4.45 -1.14
N ASP A 25 -4.11 4.72 -0.96
CA ASP A 25 -5.06 3.82 -0.30
C ASP A 25 -5.14 2.45 -0.97
N LEU A 26 -5.08 2.39 -2.29
CA LEU A 26 -5.05 1.12 -3.04
C LEU A 26 -3.79 0.28 -2.77
N ALA A 27 -2.69 0.91 -2.33
CA ALA A 27 -1.45 0.21 -2.02
C ALA A 27 -1.55 -0.64 -0.74
N PHE A 28 -2.60 -0.47 0.05
CA PHE A 28 -2.86 -1.22 1.28
C PHE A 28 -3.81 -2.41 1.07
N GLY A 29 -3.87 -2.95 -0.12
CA GLY A 29 -4.65 -4.14 -0.41
C GLY A 29 -6.08 -3.87 -0.83
N ASN A 30 -6.43 -2.64 -1.13
CA ASN A 30 -7.74 -2.24 -1.62
C ASN A 30 -7.73 -2.05 -3.16
N MET A 31 -7.20 -3.02 -3.89
CA MET A 31 -7.17 -3.01 -5.36
C MET A 31 -8.24 -3.91 -5.95
N TYR A 32 -8.87 -3.45 -7.03
CA TYR A 32 -9.92 -4.16 -7.78
C TYR A 32 -9.43 -5.34 -8.62
N MET A 33 -8.13 -5.54 -8.77
CA MET A 33 -7.58 -6.72 -9.43
C MET A 33 -7.42 -7.85 -8.42
N ASP A 34 -7.86 -9.02 -8.77
CA ASP A 34 -8.12 -10.25 -8.02
C ASP A 34 -7.09 -10.70 -6.96
N ASN A 35 -6.24 -9.83 -6.50
CA ASN A 35 -5.37 -10.14 -5.38
C ASN A 35 -4.66 -8.89 -4.87
N PRO A 36 -5.05 -8.31 -3.72
CA PRO A 36 -4.20 -7.34 -3.05
C PRO A 36 -2.96 -8.08 -2.56
N LYS A 37 -1.93 -8.14 -3.38
CA LYS A 37 -0.70 -8.86 -3.08
C LYS A 37 0.11 -8.05 -2.08
N TYR A 38 0.15 -8.52 -0.84
CA TYR A 38 1.17 -8.07 0.10
C TYR A 38 2.54 -8.72 -0.21
N ASP A 39 2.55 -9.76 -1.04
CA ASP A 39 3.65 -10.68 -1.33
C ASP A 39 4.24 -10.52 -2.73
N ASP A 40 4.18 -9.33 -3.29
CA ASP A 40 4.81 -8.99 -4.57
C ASP A 40 5.25 -7.52 -4.59
N TRP A 41 6.20 -7.18 -5.46
CA TRP A 41 6.58 -5.80 -5.71
C TRP A 41 5.58 -5.12 -6.65
N ALA A 42 4.76 -4.25 -6.10
CA ALA A 42 3.82 -3.46 -6.91
C ALA A 42 4.50 -2.54 -7.94
N THR A 43 5.78 -2.27 -7.75
CA THR A 43 6.62 -1.46 -8.64
C THR A 43 7.30 -2.26 -9.72
N ILE A 44 7.44 -3.57 -9.53
CA ILE A 44 8.02 -4.52 -10.48
C ILE A 44 6.86 -5.21 -11.16
N GLY A 45 6.19 -4.48 -12.04
CA GLY A 45 5.10 -5.06 -12.82
C GLY A 45 5.60 -6.08 -13.82
N SER A 46 4.68 -6.92 -14.29
CA SER A 46 4.92 -7.81 -15.42
C SER A 46 5.50 -7.01 -16.60
N MET A 47 6.52 -7.56 -17.23
CA MET A 47 7.15 -6.99 -18.44
C MET A 47 6.20 -6.98 -19.63
N ASP A 48 4.98 -7.43 -19.49
CA ASP A 48 3.95 -7.39 -20.50
C ASP A 48 3.54 -5.94 -20.78
N SER A 49 3.88 -5.49 -21.96
CA SER A 49 3.58 -4.14 -22.46
C SER A 49 2.08 -3.82 -22.57
N SER A 50 1.22 -4.82 -22.43
CA SER A 50 -0.23 -4.67 -22.45
C SER A 50 -0.82 -4.24 -21.10
N SER A 51 -0.08 -4.43 -20.02
CA SER A 51 -0.53 -4.00 -18.70
C SER A 51 -0.16 -2.53 -18.43
N TYR A 52 -1.03 -1.81 -17.77
CA TYR A 52 -0.82 -0.43 -17.31
C TYR A 52 0.40 -0.28 -16.34
N ILE A 53 0.98 -1.40 -15.96
CA ILE A 53 2.17 -1.52 -15.11
C ILE A 53 3.35 -1.85 -16.04
N GLY A 54 3.76 -0.87 -16.83
CA GLY A 54 4.94 -1.01 -17.70
C GLY A 54 6.23 -1.07 -16.88
N VAL A 55 7.30 -1.47 -17.54
CA VAL A 55 8.66 -1.44 -16.99
C VAL A 55 8.90 -0.06 -16.36
N THR A 56 9.18 -0.03 -15.08
CA THR A 56 9.43 1.18 -14.31
C THR A 56 10.92 1.32 -14.01
N TRP A 57 11.36 2.49 -13.58
CA TRP A 57 12.72 2.66 -13.09
C TRP A 57 13.08 1.66 -11.99
N PHE A 58 12.10 1.26 -11.18
CA PHE A 58 12.33 0.27 -10.12
C PHE A 58 12.71 -1.10 -10.65
N ASN A 59 12.21 -1.51 -11.82
CA ASN A 59 12.64 -2.77 -12.43
C ASN A 59 14.15 -2.76 -12.67
N TYR A 60 14.68 -1.67 -13.21
CA TYR A 60 16.12 -1.52 -13.42
C TYR A 60 16.89 -1.32 -12.11
N LEU A 61 16.40 -0.47 -11.23
CA LEU A 61 17.06 -0.21 -9.94
C LEU A 61 17.14 -1.48 -9.09
N MET A 62 16.12 -2.32 -9.12
CA MET A 62 16.13 -3.59 -8.38
C MET A 62 17.07 -4.65 -8.98
N THR A 63 17.60 -4.48 -10.19
CA THR A 63 18.69 -5.32 -10.70
C THR A 63 20.06 -4.86 -10.21
N ASP A 64 20.20 -3.64 -9.75
CA ASP A 64 21.43 -3.07 -9.22
C ASP A 64 21.65 -3.50 -7.76
N GLU A 65 22.78 -4.11 -7.47
CA GLU A 65 23.10 -4.62 -6.14
C GLU A 65 23.31 -3.50 -5.12
N ASP A 66 23.96 -2.42 -5.52
CA ASP A 66 24.19 -1.26 -4.65
C ASP A 66 22.86 -0.59 -4.25
N PHE A 67 21.92 -0.49 -5.19
CA PHE A 67 20.59 0.02 -4.91
C PHE A 67 19.86 -0.88 -3.91
N ARG A 68 19.83 -2.20 -4.14
CA ARG A 68 19.19 -3.15 -3.21
C ARG A 68 19.79 -3.07 -1.82
N ASN A 69 21.10 -3.01 -1.70
CA ASN A 69 21.79 -2.92 -0.41
C ASN A 69 21.44 -1.63 0.33
N LYS A 70 21.36 -0.49 -0.37
CA LYS A 70 20.91 0.79 0.19
C LYS A 70 19.45 0.73 0.62
N ALA A 71 18.59 0.13 -0.20
CA ALA A 71 17.17 -0.04 0.12
C ALA A 71 16.98 -0.93 1.36
N ARG A 72 17.70 -2.05 1.44
CA ARG A 72 17.68 -2.95 2.61
C ARG A 72 18.17 -2.25 3.88
N THR A 73 19.27 -1.54 3.80
CA THR A 73 19.79 -0.76 4.93
C THR A 73 18.74 0.25 5.40
N ARG A 74 18.18 1.00 4.47
CA ARG A 74 17.15 1.99 4.81
C ARG A 74 15.89 1.36 5.37
N TRP A 75 15.44 0.22 4.82
CA TRP A 75 14.30 -0.51 5.36
C TRP A 75 14.55 -0.94 6.81
N ASN A 76 15.69 -1.53 7.09
CA ASN A 76 16.06 -1.97 8.45
C ASN A 76 16.05 -0.81 9.44
N ASP A 77 16.51 0.37 9.04
CA ASP A 77 16.53 1.58 9.88
C ASP A 77 15.12 2.07 10.23
N VAL A 78 14.18 2.01 9.29
CA VAL A 78 12.86 2.66 9.44
C VAL A 78 11.72 1.68 9.71
N ARG A 79 11.90 0.41 9.45
CA ARG A 79 10.85 -0.61 9.45
C ARG A 79 9.99 -0.60 10.72
N ASN A 80 10.64 -0.70 11.88
CA ASN A 80 9.91 -0.76 13.15
C ASN A 80 9.17 0.55 13.44
N THR A 81 9.82 1.68 13.20
CA THR A 81 9.19 2.99 13.40
C THR A 81 7.99 3.18 12.49
N MET A 82 8.11 2.83 11.21
CA MET A 82 7.03 2.97 10.24
C MET A 82 5.85 2.06 10.54
N VAL A 83 6.12 0.77 10.81
CA VAL A 83 5.06 -0.21 11.08
C VAL A 83 4.33 0.15 12.39
N ASN A 84 5.08 0.47 13.45
CA ASN A 84 4.48 0.83 14.73
C ASN A 84 3.68 2.15 14.62
N ALA A 85 4.17 3.14 13.88
CA ALA A 85 3.44 4.38 13.64
C ALA A 85 2.13 4.12 12.86
N ALA A 86 2.16 3.30 11.82
CA ALA A 86 0.97 2.96 11.04
C ALA A 86 -0.07 2.22 11.90
N LEU A 87 0.35 1.20 12.66
CA LEU A 87 -0.56 0.44 13.52
C LEU A 87 -1.09 1.30 14.68
N GLY A 88 -0.24 2.14 15.28
CA GLY A 88 -0.64 3.07 16.34
C GLY A 88 -1.63 4.14 15.84
N THR A 89 -1.45 4.62 14.62
CA THR A 89 -2.41 5.54 13.97
C THR A 89 -3.77 4.86 13.81
N ILE A 90 -3.81 3.63 13.32
CA ILE A 90 -5.06 2.86 13.22
C ILE A 90 -5.73 2.73 14.60
N ASP A 91 -4.96 2.38 15.63
CA ASP A 91 -5.52 2.21 16.98
C ASP A 91 -6.06 3.52 17.57
N ALA A 92 -5.39 4.64 17.31
CA ALA A 92 -5.81 5.95 17.77
C ALA A 92 -7.09 6.44 17.05
N TYR A 93 -7.17 6.26 15.73
CA TYR A 93 -8.29 6.79 14.94
C TYR A 93 -9.50 5.85 14.90
N LYS A 94 -9.30 4.54 15.04
CA LYS A 94 -10.41 3.57 15.02
C LYS A 94 -11.60 3.95 15.88
N PRO A 95 -11.47 4.26 17.18
CA PRO A 95 -12.61 4.61 18.02
C PRO A 95 -13.25 5.95 17.61
N MET A 96 -12.47 6.87 17.06
CA MET A 96 -12.97 8.18 16.62
C MET A 96 -13.83 8.09 15.37
N VAL A 97 -13.55 7.12 14.51
CA VAL A 97 -14.24 6.93 13.21
C VAL A 97 -15.50 6.08 13.36
N ILE A 98 -15.62 5.24 14.40
CA ILE A 98 -16.75 4.32 14.56
C ILE A 98 -18.12 5.01 14.40
N PRO A 99 -18.45 6.12 15.07
CA PRO A 99 -19.77 6.74 14.93
C PRO A 99 -20.09 7.15 13.48
N SER A 100 -19.13 7.79 12.81
CA SER A 100 -19.31 8.19 11.41
C SER A 100 -19.32 6.98 10.46
N ALA A 101 -18.61 5.90 10.78
CA ALA A 101 -18.64 4.67 10.00
C ALA A 101 -20.01 4.00 10.09
N GLU A 102 -20.63 3.95 11.27
CA GLU A 102 -21.98 3.42 11.47
C GLU A 102 -22.99 4.16 10.61
N GLU A 103 -23.04 5.48 10.70
CA GLU A 103 -23.90 6.32 9.85
C GLU A 103 -23.63 6.13 8.36
N ASN A 104 -22.35 6.11 7.97
CA ASN A 104 -21.98 5.93 6.56
C ASN A 104 -22.48 4.60 6.00
N PHE A 105 -22.35 3.52 6.76
CA PHE A 105 -22.73 2.19 6.28
C PHE A 105 -24.23 1.88 6.43
N GLU A 106 -24.97 2.66 7.19
CA GLU A 106 -26.43 2.68 7.12
C GLU A 106 -26.92 3.30 5.80
N ILE A 107 -26.27 4.36 5.34
CA ILE A 107 -26.61 5.05 4.08
C ILE A 107 -26.08 4.25 2.87
N TRP A 108 -24.82 3.84 2.94
CA TRP A 108 -24.10 3.15 1.87
C TRP A 108 -23.78 1.73 2.28
N ASN A 109 -24.61 0.79 1.94
CA ASN A 109 -24.41 -0.64 2.25
C ASN A 109 -23.27 -1.23 1.39
N THR A 110 -22.03 -0.90 1.72
CA THR A 110 -20.83 -1.30 0.96
C THR A 110 -19.96 -2.33 1.70
N LEU A 111 -20.24 -2.60 2.98
CA LEU A 111 -19.50 -3.61 3.74
C LEU A 111 -19.86 -5.02 3.24
N GLY A 112 -18.84 -5.84 3.04
CA GLY A 112 -19.01 -7.19 2.51
C GLY A 112 -19.46 -7.26 1.04
N VAL A 113 -19.46 -6.13 0.34
CA VAL A 113 -19.83 -6.04 -1.07
C VAL A 113 -18.57 -5.83 -1.90
N ALA A 114 -18.24 -6.77 -2.79
CA ALA A 114 -17.24 -6.51 -3.81
C ALA A 114 -17.92 -5.78 -4.97
N ASN A 115 -17.73 -4.48 -5.04
CA ASN A 115 -18.00 -3.72 -6.25
C ASN A 115 -16.77 -3.81 -7.17
N GLY A 116 -16.90 -3.38 -8.43
CA GLY A 116 -15.82 -3.49 -9.42
C GLY A 116 -14.52 -2.75 -9.08
N PHE A 117 -14.45 -2.06 -7.93
CA PHE A 117 -13.27 -1.32 -7.46
C PHE A 117 -12.59 -2.00 -6.26
N GLN A 118 -13.21 -2.99 -5.64
CA GLN A 118 -12.69 -3.68 -4.47
C GLN A 118 -12.34 -5.12 -4.78
N PRO A 119 -11.34 -5.70 -4.08
CA PRO A 119 -11.01 -7.10 -4.25
C PRO A 119 -12.19 -7.99 -3.82
N LEU A 120 -12.35 -9.14 -4.49
CA LEU A 120 -13.39 -10.10 -4.17
C LEU A 120 -13.33 -10.60 -2.72
N THR A 121 -12.13 -10.60 -2.14
CA THR A 121 -11.90 -10.97 -0.74
C THR A 121 -12.63 -10.07 0.25
N MET A 122 -13.01 -8.83 -0.14
CA MET A 122 -13.76 -7.91 0.72
C MET A 122 -15.15 -8.43 1.09
N LYS A 123 -15.70 -9.40 0.36
CA LYS A 123 -16.94 -10.11 0.74
C LYS A 123 -16.85 -10.81 2.09
N ASN A 124 -15.65 -11.09 2.57
CA ASN A 124 -15.42 -11.76 3.85
C ASN A 124 -15.29 -10.79 5.03
N TYR A 125 -15.34 -9.48 4.79
CA TYR A 125 -15.13 -8.43 5.78
C TYR A 125 -16.38 -7.56 5.89
N ASN A 126 -17.35 -8.06 6.68
CA ASN A 126 -18.72 -7.54 6.68
C ASN A 126 -18.97 -6.42 7.68
N THR A 127 -18.00 -6.11 8.53
CA THR A 127 -18.11 -5.03 9.50
C THR A 127 -16.96 -4.03 9.33
N TYR A 128 -17.13 -2.82 9.83
CA TYR A 128 -16.06 -1.83 9.88
C TYR A 128 -14.81 -2.38 10.61
N LEU A 129 -15.02 -3.07 11.73
CA LEU A 129 -13.93 -3.66 12.49
C LEU A 129 -13.19 -4.75 11.71
N ASP A 130 -13.89 -5.56 10.94
CA ASP A 130 -13.25 -6.55 10.06
C ASP A 130 -12.36 -5.87 9.01
N GLN A 131 -12.82 -4.75 8.43
CA GLN A 131 -12.03 -3.97 7.48
C GLN A 131 -10.76 -3.40 8.14
N VAL A 132 -10.86 -2.91 9.38
CA VAL A 132 -9.71 -2.44 10.16
C VAL A 132 -8.74 -3.59 10.46
N LEU A 133 -9.24 -4.77 10.83
CA LEU A 133 -8.41 -5.96 11.04
C LEU A 133 -7.70 -6.42 9.76
N TYR A 134 -8.39 -6.36 8.63
CA TYR A 134 -7.79 -6.63 7.32
C TYR A 134 -6.60 -5.69 7.04
N LEU A 135 -6.79 -4.38 7.22
CA LEU A 135 -5.74 -3.39 7.02
C LEU A 135 -4.52 -3.66 7.91
N ARG A 136 -4.75 -3.94 9.19
CA ARG A 136 -3.68 -4.30 10.14
C ARG A 136 -2.91 -5.54 9.70
N LYS A 137 -3.64 -6.57 9.29
CA LYS A 137 -3.07 -7.83 8.78
C LYS A 137 -2.24 -7.58 7.52
N PHE A 138 -2.76 -6.77 6.60
CA PHE A 138 -2.05 -6.41 5.38
C PHE A 138 -0.71 -5.71 5.71
N ILE A 139 -0.71 -4.70 6.58
CA ILE A 139 0.51 -3.98 6.97
C ILE A 139 1.56 -4.92 7.56
N ASN A 140 1.17 -5.81 8.49
CA ASN A 140 2.10 -6.75 9.10
C ASN A 140 2.64 -7.77 8.10
N ASN A 141 1.79 -8.34 7.26
CA ASN A 141 2.20 -9.30 6.24
C ASN A 141 3.11 -8.64 5.19
N ARG A 142 2.80 -7.40 4.80
CA ARG A 142 3.64 -6.64 3.87
C ARG A 142 5.01 -6.35 4.44
N ALA A 143 5.09 -5.92 5.70
CA ALA A 143 6.36 -5.68 6.37
C ALA A 143 7.20 -6.95 6.45
N LYS A 144 6.60 -8.07 6.86
CA LYS A 144 7.27 -9.37 6.90
C LYS A 144 7.78 -9.80 5.51
N TRP A 145 6.95 -9.65 4.49
CA TRP A 145 7.36 -9.99 3.14
C TRP A 145 8.53 -9.14 2.65
N ILE A 146 8.55 -7.83 2.94
CA ILE A 146 9.69 -6.95 2.62
C ILE A 146 10.95 -7.39 3.38
N ASP A 147 10.83 -7.78 4.65
CA ASP A 147 11.95 -8.30 5.45
C ASP A 147 12.63 -9.50 4.77
N GLU A 148 11.85 -10.34 4.08
CA GLU A 148 12.29 -11.58 3.44
C GLU A 148 12.76 -11.39 1.98
N ASN A 149 12.35 -10.30 1.31
CA ASN A 149 12.51 -10.15 -0.15
C ASN A 149 13.30 -8.89 -0.58
N LEU A 150 13.74 -8.06 0.33
CA LEU A 150 14.61 -6.92 0.09
C LEU A 150 16.07 -7.23 0.53
#